data_96a4ae6f4d5bb188320552b52bc984a0
#
_entry.id   96a4ae6f4d5bb188320552b52bc984a0
#
_cell.length_a   1.000
_cell.length_b   1.000
_cell.length_c   1.000
_cell.angle_alpha   90.00
_cell.angle_beta   90.00
_cell.angle_gamma   90.00
#
_symmetry.space_group_name_H-M   'P 1'
#
loop_
_entity.id
_entity.type
_entity.pdbx_description
1 polymer ?
#
loop_
_entity_poly.entity_id
_entity_poly.type
_entity_poly.pdbx_seq_one_letter_code
_entity_poly.pdbx_strand_id
1 'polypeptide(L)'
;MCDHAHMQLRAHLLVPVSCVAAIVLGACGGEDPSATTSATELSAAAQEGQEVAEAQGCTSCHQVDGDQGIGPSWEGLAGSEVELADGSTVVADEDYLTTAIVDPNAQVVEGYSGIMPERTLDPDEVAAIVAYLQELGERG
;
A
#
# COMPACT_ATOMS: atom_id res chain seq x y z
N MET A 1 0.57 -40.57 35.75
CA MET A 1 1.85 -40.59 36.45
C MET A 1 2.42 -39.21 36.36
N CYS A 2 2.29 -38.54 37.51
CA CYS A 2 3.11 -37.52 38.16
C CYS A 2 3.18 -36.15 37.44
N ASP A 3 2.38 -35.21 37.80
CA ASP A 3 2.53 -34.33 39.00
C ASP A 3 3.85 -33.57 39.04
N HIS A 4 3.77 -32.25 38.93
CA HIS A 4 4.34 -31.36 39.95
C HIS A 4 3.89 -29.91 39.72
N ALA A 5 2.94 -29.53 40.58
CA ALA A 5 2.61 -28.16 40.90
C ALA A 5 3.81 -27.46 41.58
N HIS A 6 4.14 -26.26 41.16
CA HIS A 6 4.83 -25.34 42.04
C HIS A 6 4.11 -23.99 42.08
N MET A 7 3.25 -23.94 43.07
CA MET A 7 2.67 -22.74 43.66
C MET A 7 3.76 -22.02 44.43
N GLN A 8 4.17 -20.83 43.97
CA GLN A 8 4.99 -19.91 44.77
C GLN A 8 4.18 -18.64 45.04
N LEU A 9 3.61 -18.70 46.20
CA LEU A 9 3.01 -17.58 46.91
C LEU A 9 4.14 -16.71 47.48
N ARG A 10 4.28 -15.46 47.10
CA ARG A 10 5.02 -14.43 47.86
C ARG A 10 4.24 -13.13 47.91
N ALA A 11 3.75 -12.95 49.01
CA ALA A 11 3.25 -11.91 49.86
C ALA A 11 4.01 -10.55 49.81
N HIS A 12 3.18 -9.51 49.82
CA HIS A 12 3.30 -8.22 50.48
C HIS A 12 4.51 -7.32 50.19
N LEU A 13 4.22 -6.16 49.59
CA LEU A 13 4.62 -4.89 50.23
C LEU A 13 3.62 -3.79 49.84
N LEU A 14 2.84 -3.40 50.83
CA LEU A 14 2.06 -2.17 50.83
C LEU A 14 2.99 -0.99 51.01
N VAL A 15 3.01 -0.06 50.12
CA VAL A 15 3.57 1.28 50.33
C VAL A 15 2.44 2.30 50.01
N PRO A 16 2.00 3.02 51.01
CA PRO A 16 1.12 4.17 50.80
C PRO A 16 1.99 5.41 50.66
N VAL A 17 1.96 6.09 49.55
CA VAL A 17 2.49 7.46 49.44
C VAL A 17 1.50 8.33 48.69
N SER A 18 0.83 9.11 49.50
CA SER A 18 0.49 10.53 49.44
C SER A 18 0.13 11.15 48.08
N CYS A 19 -1.11 11.61 48.08
CA CYS A 19 -1.69 12.68 47.25
C CYS A 19 -0.71 13.85 47.03
N VAL A 20 -0.53 14.18 45.76
CA VAL A 20 -0.37 15.57 45.35
C VAL A 20 -1.30 15.80 44.16
N ALA A 21 -2.38 16.48 44.44
CA ALA A 21 -3.28 17.03 43.43
C ALA A 21 -2.58 18.22 42.76
N ALA A 22 -2.15 18.05 41.54
CA ALA A 22 -1.82 19.15 40.65
C ALA A 22 -2.88 19.19 39.55
N ILE A 23 -3.86 20.08 39.74
CA ILE A 23 -4.79 20.46 38.68
C ILE A 23 -4.00 21.35 37.73
N VAL A 24 -3.61 20.83 36.58
CA VAL A 24 -3.18 21.62 35.45
C VAL A 24 -4.34 21.66 34.46
N LEU A 25 -5.06 22.80 34.47
CA LEU A 25 -5.89 23.20 33.34
C LEU A 25 -4.93 23.49 32.17
N GLY A 26 -4.82 22.57 31.24
CA GLY A 26 -4.06 22.73 30.01
C GLY A 26 -5.00 22.51 28.83
N ALA A 27 -5.40 23.62 28.23
CA ALA A 27 -5.81 23.90 26.87
C ALA A 27 -6.11 22.69 25.97
N CYS A 28 -7.36 22.66 25.44
CA CYS A 28 -7.70 22.01 24.18
C CYS A 28 -6.84 22.59 23.06
N GLY A 29 -5.73 21.94 22.77
CA GLY A 29 -5.05 22.03 21.50
C GLY A 29 -5.54 20.85 20.68
N GLY A 30 -6.32 21.10 19.61
CA GLY A 30 -6.58 20.12 18.59
C GLY A 30 -5.23 19.75 17.97
N GLU A 31 -4.70 18.60 18.30
CA GLU A 31 -3.68 17.95 17.52
C GLU A 31 -4.37 17.36 16.32
N ASP A 32 -4.30 18.06 15.20
CA ASP A 32 -4.31 17.40 13.91
C ASP A 32 -3.28 16.28 14.00
N PRO A 33 -3.66 15.02 13.72
CA PRO A 33 -2.67 14.04 13.40
C PRO A 33 -2.12 14.42 12.03
N SER A 34 -1.16 15.34 11.99
CA SER A 34 -0.21 15.42 10.90
C SER A 34 0.44 14.06 10.86
N ALA A 35 -0.13 13.19 10.06
CA ALA A 35 0.50 11.97 9.66
C ALA A 35 1.84 12.33 9.03
N THR A 36 2.88 12.32 9.85
CA THR A 36 4.25 12.17 9.36
C THR A 36 4.30 10.73 8.86
N THR A 37 3.76 10.50 7.68
CA THR A 37 3.98 9.27 6.94
C THR A 37 5.47 9.24 6.69
N SER A 38 6.17 8.41 7.46
CA SER A 38 7.54 8.02 7.12
C SER A 38 7.50 7.54 5.67
N ALA A 39 8.39 8.05 4.83
CA ALA A 39 8.51 7.72 3.40
C ALA A 39 8.78 6.23 3.11
N THR A 40 8.54 5.36 4.04
CA THR A 40 8.81 3.92 3.98
C THR A 40 7.55 3.06 4.08
N GLU A 41 6.42 3.60 4.57
CA GLU A 41 5.17 2.83 4.70
C GLU A 41 4.14 3.32 3.70
N LEU A 42 3.42 2.38 3.09
CA LEU A 42 2.29 2.69 2.22
C LEU A 42 1.17 3.36 3.03
N SER A 43 0.45 4.27 2.40
CA SER A 43 -0.81 4.78 2.96
C SER A 43 -1.84 3.64 3.10
N ALA A 44 -2.89 3.85 3.88
CA ALA A 44 -3.94 2.84 4.03
C ALA A 44 -4.60 2.48 2.69
N ALA A 45 -4.80 3.44 1.80
CA ALA A 45 -5.35 3.20 0.47
C ALA A 45 -4.39 2.38 -0.40
N ALA A 46 -3.10 2.68 -0.37
CA ALA A 46 -2.10 1.93 -1.12
C ALA A 46 -1.89 0.51 -0.56
N GLN A 47 -2.01 0.32 0.76
CA GLN A 47 -1.99 -1.02 1.37
C GLN A 47 -3.18 -1.87 0.89
N GLU A 48 -4.39 -1.29 0.88
CA GLU A 48 -5.58 -1.95 0.32
C GLU A 48 -5.37 -2.30 -1.16
N GLY A 49 -4.81 -1.38 -1.95
CA GLY A 49 -4.49 -1.60 -3.35
C GLY A 49 -3.48 -2.72 -3.56
N GLN A 50 -2.47 -2.83 -2.70
CA GLN A 50 -1.54 -3.94 -2.71
C GLN A 50 -2.25 -5.27 -2.45
N GLU A 51 -3.08 -5.34 -1.43
CA GLU A 51 -3.84 -6.55 -1.07
C GLU A 51 -4.76 -6.98 -2.22
N VAL A 52 -5.48 -6.03 -2.84
CA VAL A 52 -6.34 -6.31 -4.00
C VAL A 52 -5.51 -6.81 -5.18
N ALA A 53 -4.40 -6.16 -5.51
CA ALA A 53 -3.54 -6.57 -6.61
C ALA A 53 -2.95 -7.98 -6.42
N GLU A 54 -2.57 -8.34 -5.20
CA GLU A 54 -2.11 -9.69 -4.84
C GLU A 54 -3.24 -10.71 -4.96
N ALA A 55 -4.41 -10.42 -4.42
CA ALA A 55 -5.58 -11.30 -4.46
C ALA A 55 -6.07 -11.55 -5.91
N GLN A 56 -5.98 -10.55 -6.76
CA GLN A 56 -6.33 -10.65 -8.18
C GLN A 56 -5.21 -11.27 -9.04
N GLY A 57 -4.05 -11.54 -8.46
CA GLY A 57 -2.92 -12.20 -9.12
C GLY A 57 -2.13 -11.29 -10.08
N CYS A 58 -2.26 -9.97 -9.95
CA CYS A 58 -1.55 -9.00 -10.79
C CYS A 58 -0.03 -9.13 -10.67
N THR A 59 0.46 -9.38 -9.44
CA THR A 59 1.88 -9.56 -9.11
C THR A 59 2.50 -10.84 -9.70
N SER A 60 1.68 -11.73 -10.28
CA SER A 60 2.19 -12.90 -11.00
C SER A 60 2.90 -12.52 -12.31
N CYS A 61 2.57 -11.36 -12.86
CA CYS A 61 3.10 -10.86 -14.12
C CYS A 61 3.85 -9.54 -13.96
N HIS A 62 3.45 -8.70 -13.01
CA HIS A 62 4.05 -7.39 -12.77
C HIS A 62 4.98 -7.43 -11.56
N GLN A 63 6.22 -7.01 -11.77
CA GLN A 63 7.22 -6.88 -10.70
C GLN A 63 7.12 -5.49 -10.04
N VAL A 64 7.55 -5.39 -8.79
CA VAL A 64 7.53 -4.15 -7.99
C VAL A 64 8.94 -3.65 -7.64
N ASP A 65 9.97 -4.27 -8.20
CA ASP A 65 11.39 -4.08 -7.90
C ASP A 65 12.23 -3.66 -9.13
N GLY A 66 11.57 -3.21 -10.20
CA GLY A 66 12.22 -2.76 -11.44
C GLY A 66 12.60 -3.88 -12.40
N ASP A 67 12.53 -5.13 -11.98
CA ASP A 67 12.81 -6.26 -12.88
C ASP A 67 11.70 -6.39 -13.94
N GLN A 68 12.10 -6.79 -15.15
CA GLN A 68 11.15 -7.05 -16.23
C GLN A 68 10.49 -8.41 -16.04
N GLY A 69 9.16 -8.41 -16.04
CA GLY A 69 8.34 -9.60 -15.95
C GLY A 69 7.61 -9.94 -17.26
N ILE A 70 6.54 -10.70 -17.15
CA ILE A 70 5.59 -10.96 -18.25
C ILE A 70 4.86 -9.67 -18.62
N GLY A 71 4.57 -8.82 -17.64
CA GLY A 71 4.07 -7.45 -17.77
C GLY A 71 5.13 -6.43 -17.39
N PRO A 72 4.89 -5.12 -17.67
CA PRO A 72 5.78 -4.03 -17.25
C PRO A 72 5.95 -4.01 -15.73
N SER A 73 7.14 -3.61 -15.27
CA SER A 73 7.36 -3.33 -13.84
C SER A 73 6.51 -2.15 -13.38
N TRP A 74 6.11 -2.19 -12.13
CA TRP A 74 5.39 -1.08 -11.50
C TRP A 74 6.30 -0.06 -10.83
N GLU A 75 7.57 -0.43 -10.55
CA GLU A 75 8.54 0.50 -10.00
C GLU A 75 8.76 1.67 -10.96
N GLY A 76 8.59 2.89 -10.48
CA GLY A 76 8.76 4.09 -11.27
C GLY A 76 7.77 4.29 -12.43
N LEU A 77 6.71 3.47 -12.52
CA LEU A 77 5.73 3.56 -13.62
C LEU A 77 4.89 4.83 -13.50
N ALA A 78 4.24 5.05 -12.36
CA ALA A 78 3.35 6.19 -12.20
C ALA A 78 4.09 7.52 -12.39
N GLY A 79 3.54 8.38 -13.25
CA GLY A 79 4.15 9.66 -13.64
C GLY A 79 5.25 9.56 -14.69
N SER A 80 5.67 8.37 -15.12
CA SER A 80 6.66 8.19 -16.18
C SER A 80 6.07 8.35 -17.57
N GLU A 81 6.91 8.55 -18.57
CA GLU A 81 6.55 8.43 -20.00
C GLU A 81 6.57 6.96 -20.41
N VAL A 82 5.48 6.49 -20.99
CA VAL A 82 5.30 5.12 -21.48
C VAL A 82 5.16 5.14 -22.99
N GLU A 83 6.02 4.38 -23.68
CA GLU A 83 5.93 4.16 -25.12
C GLU A 83 4.94 3.02 -25.40
N LEU A 84 3.97 3.26 -26.28
CA LEU A 84 2.95 2.29 -26.65
C LEU A 84 3.32 1.57 -27.96
N ALA A 85 2.77 0.39 -28.17
CA ALA A 85 3.01 -0.45 -29.33
C ALA A 85 2.59 0.18 -30.66
N ASP A 86 1.74 1.21 -30.63
CA ASP A 86 1.38 2.00 -31.81
C ASP A 86 2.37 3.13 -32.13
N GLY A 87 3.42 3.27 -31.31
CA GLY A 87 4.48 4.28 -31.43
C GLY A 87 4.13 5.62 -30.80
N SER A 88 3.00 5.75 -30.12
CA SER A 88 2.68 6.93 -29.31
C SER A 88 3.35 6.86 -27.94
N THR A 89 3.51 8.02 -27.31
CA THR A 89 4.00 8.13 -25.92
C THR A 89 2.92 8.81 -25.08
N VAL A 90 2.68 8.26 -23.91
CA VAL A 90 1.72 8.77 -22.93
C VAL A 90 2.37 8.92 -21.57
N VAL A 91 1.83 9.76 -20.70
CA VAL A 91 2.23 9.80 -19.29
C VAL A 91 1.39 8.80 -18.53
N ALA A 92 2.01 8.01 -17.68
CA ALA A 92 1.33 7.07 -16.79
C ALA A 92 0.66 7.81 -15.63
N ASP A 93 -0.28 8.67 -15.94
CA ASP A 93 -1.13 9.37 -14.99
C ASP A 93 -2.27 8.47 -14.47
N GLU A 94 -3.14 9.02 -13.63
CA GLU A 94 -4.26 8.29 -13.02
C GLU A 94 -5.22 7.72 -14.08
N ASP A 95 -5.50 8.49 -15.15
CA ASP A 95 -6.40 8.06 -16.22
C ASP A 95 -5.79 6.91 -17.01
N TYR A 96 -4.48 6.98 -17.32
CA TYR A 96 -3.73 5.89 -17.94
C TYR A 96 -3.76 4.64 -17.07
N LEU A 97 -3.40 4.74 -15.79
CA LEU A 97 -3.35 3.62 -14.87
C LEU A 97 -4.73 2.96 -14.71
N THR A 98 -5.77 3.76 -14.57
CA THR A 98 -7.15 3.29 -14.52
C THR A 98 -7.52 2.51 -15.81
N THR A 99 -7.24 3.09 -16.98
CA THR A 99 -7.50 2.45 -18.27
C THR A 99 -6.74 1.15 -18.41
N ALA A 100 -5.45 1.12 -18.06
CA ALA A 100 -4.63 -0.08 -18.14
C ALA A 100 -5.13 -1.24 -17.26
N ILE A 101 -5.83 -0.93 -16.16
CA ILE A 101 -6.43 -1.94 -15.28
C ILE A 101 -7.77 -2.44 -15.84
N VAL A 102 -8.67 -1.53 -16.28
CA VAL A 102 -10.04 -1.91 -16.67
C VAL A 102 -10.16 -2.34 -18.12
N ASP A 103 -9.31 -1.82 -19.01
CA ASP A 103 -9.23 -2.18 -20.43
C ASP A 103 -7.76 -2.31 -20.86
N PRO A 104 -7.08 -3.37 -20.46
CA PRO A 104 -5.63 -3.53 -20.65
C PRO A 104 -5.19 -3.63 -22.11
N ASN A 105 -6.14 -3.83 -23.03
CA ASN A 105 -5.85 -3.90 -24.46
C ASN A 105 -6.01 -2.55 -25.19
N ALA A 106 -6.52 -1.53 -24.50
CA ALA A 106 -6.66 -0.20 -25.08
C ALA A 106 -5.30 0.49 -25.32
N GLN A 107 -4.33 0.24 -24.45
CA GLN A 107 -3.01 0.89 -24.45
C GLN A 107 -1.92 -0.13 -24.15
N VAL A 108 -1.49 -0.87 -25.16
CA VAL A 108 -0.44 -1.90 -25.02
C VAL A 108 0.92 -1.23 -25.00
N VAL A 109 1.72 -1.49 -23.96
CA VAL A 109 3.09 -0.98 -23.82
C VAL A 109 4.01 -1.63 -24.86
N GLU A 110 4.92 -0.83 -25.46
CA GLU A 110 5.90 -1.32 -26.42
C GLU A 110 6.74 -2.46 -25.83
N GLY A 111 6.96 -3.49 -26.64
CA GLY A 111 7.67 -4.70 -26.23
C GLY A 111 6.83 -5.74 -25.49
N TYR A 112 5.57 -5.44 -25.17
CA TYR A 112 4.65 -6.37 -24.54
C TYR A 112 3.54 -6.80 -25.51
N SER A 113 2.93 -7.97 -25.29
CA SER A 113 2.08 -8.62 -26.30
C SER A 113 0.58 -8.53 -26.00
N GLY A 114 0.13 -7.61 -25.14
CA GLY A 114 -1.31 -7.42 -24.89
C GLY A 114 -2.03 -8.67 -24.36
N ILE A 115 -1.34 -9.43 -23.47
CA ILE A 115 -1.89 -10.66 -22.89
C ILE A 115 -2.42 -10.45 -21.46
N MET A 116 -2.45 -9.22 -20.98
CA MET A 116 -3.03 -8.91 -19.68
C MET A 116 -4.53 -9.24 -19.69
N PRO A 117 -5.00 -10.11 -18.80
CA PRO A 117 -6.40 -10.49 -18.78
C PRO A 117 -7.25 -9.36 -18.18
N GLU A 118 -8.40 -9.11 -18.80
CA GLU A 118 -9.42 -8.25 -18.21
C GLU A 118 -9.88 -8.82 -16.85
N ARG A 119 -10.11 -7.95 -15.90
CA ARG A 119 -10.61 -8.29 -14.57
C ARG A 119 -11.90 -7.51 -14.28
N THR A 120 -12.83 -8.17 -13.61
CA THR A 120 -14.01 -7.48 -13.08
C THR A 120 -13.65 -7.01 -11.66
N LEU A 121 -13.41 -5.72 -11.53
CA LEU A 121 -13.08 -5.04 -10.29
C LEU A 121 -14.13 -3.97 -9.99
N ASP A 122 -14.40 -3.74 -8.73
CA ASP A 122 -15.21 -2.61 -8.32
C ASP A 122 -14.40 -1.29 -8.48
N PRO A 123 -15.07 -0.15 -8.70
CA PRO A 123 -14.38 1.13 -8.84
C PRO A 123 -13.45 1.48 -7.66
N ASP A 124 -13.84 1.11 -6.45
CA ASP A 124 -13.04 1.35 -5.25
C ASP A 124 -11.76 0.47 -5.24
N GLU A 125 -11.85 -0.77 -5.71
CA GLU A 125 -10.70 -1.66 -5.89
C GLU A 125 -9.71 -1.11 -6.91
N VAL A 126 -10.22 -0.61 -8.04
CA VAL A 126 -9.40 0.04 -9.07
C VAL A 126 -8.69 1.27 -8.50
N ALA A 127 -9.41 2.13 -7.79
CA ALA A 127 -8.85 3.33 -7.17
C ALA A 127 -7.75 2.98 -6.14
N ALA A 128 -7.95 1.93 -5.34
CA ALA A 128 -6.95 1.45 -4.39
C ALA A 128 -5.69 0.94 -5.11
N ILE A 129 -5.82 0.15 -6.17
CA ILE A 129 -4.67 -0.31 -6.97
C ILE A 129 -3.92 0.89 -7.57
N VAL A 130 -4.64 1.89 -8.12
CA VAL A 130 -4.02 3.11 -8.66
C VAL A 130 -3.23 3.86 -7.58
N ALA A 131 -3.78 4.01 -6.37
CA ALA A 131 -3.07 4.61 -5.25
C ALA A 131 -1.80 3.84 -4.89
N TYR A 132 -1.84 2.52 -4.91
CA TYR A 132 -0.66 1.68 -4.71
C TYR A 132 0.42 1.92 -5.78
N LEU A 133 0.03 1.93 -7.06
CA LEU A 133 0.96 2.18 -8.16
C LEU A 133 1.59 3.58 -8.10
N GLN A 134 0.82 4.60 -7.71
CA GLN A 134 1.31 5.97 -7.53
C GLN A 134 2.38 6.04 -6.45
N GLU A 135 2.17 5.39 -5.31
CA GLU A 135 3.15 5.37 -4.23
C GLU A 135 4.40 4.52 -4.57
N LEU A 136 4.27 3.49 -5.41
CA LEU A 136 5.43 2.78 -5.95
C LEU A 136 6.26 3.67 -6.89
N GLY A 137 5.59 4.51 -7.70
CA GLY A 137 6.25 5.47 -8.58
C GLY A 137 7.10 6.51 -7.85
N GLU A 138 6.66 6.94 -6.67
CA GLU A 138 7.37 7.92 -5.84
C GLU A 138 8.63 7.35 -5.13
N ARG A 139 8.79 6.04 -5.14
CA ARG A 139 9.88 5.33 -4.45
C ARG A 139 11.04 4.93 -5.36
N GLY A 140 10.85 4.99 -6.68
CA GLY A 140 11.79 4.60 -7.73
C GLY A 140 12.88 5.63 -8.09
#